data_6ac79f3b9cd547b1d436704c67ac96b4
#
_entry.id   6ac79f3b9cd547b1d436704c67ac96b4
#
_cell.length_a   1.000
_cell.length_b   1.000
_cell.length_c   1.000
_cell.angle_alpha   90.00
_cell.angle_beta   90.00
_cell.angle_gamma   90.00
#
_symmetry.space_group_name_H-M   'P 1'
#
loop_
_entity.id
_entity.type
_entity.pdbx_description
1 polymer ?
#
loop_
_entity_poly.entity_id
_entity_poly.type
_entity_poly.pdbx_seq_one_letter_code
_entity_poly.pdbx_strand_id
1 'polypeptide(L)'
;MQLPFFMLFCRNAIAKRKIIMQIIEVNNAATRKSFLDLARKIYKHDPNWICPLNNDIESVFDPRRNSNHQHGKCIRWILKNNGGKVIGRIAAFINNKKAYLSNLPVGGCGFFECIDNQDAADLVFDTAKAWLAQNGIKAMDGPINFGENDMWWGLLVEGFAAPYYGMNYHQPYYKRLFERYGFTPLYEQISNAIEIYKPFTRFAGDFKEIYNDAWKDFENFSPITDTAIRETFEKMKIIMDEKLIWFAYVNGEPASMIVIVPDTNELIRNLNGKLNAWGKLKFLVN
;
A
#
# COMPACT_ATOMS: atom_id res chain seq x y z
N MET A 1 9.20 11.54 -2.95
CA MET A 1 9.50 10.60 -4.05
C MET A 1 9.37 9.18 -3.55
N GLN A 2 8.59 8.36 -4.23
CA GLN A 2 8.39 6.94 -3.90
C GLN A 2 9.03 6.06 -4.97
N LEU A 3 9.72 5.01 -4.54
CA LEU A 3 10.38 4.05 -5.43
C LEU A 3 9.78 2.66 -5.21
N PRO A 4 9.17 2.03 -6.22
CA PRO A 4 8.99 0.58 -6.21
C PRO A 4 10.33 -0.11 -6.43
N PHE A 5 10.59 -1.16 -5.65
CA PHE A 5 11.80 -1.95 -5.72
C PHE A 5 11.51 -3.37 -6.21
N PHE A 6 12.39 -3.87 -7.07
CA PHE A 6 12.34 -5.20 -7.66
C PHE A 6 13.53 -6.05 -7.24
N MET A 7 13.33 -7.36 -7.05
CA MET A 7 14.41 -8.29 -6.73
C MET A 7 14.27 -9.63 -7.45
N LEU A 8 15.32 -10.02 -8.16
CA LEU A 8 15.48 -11.37 -8.73
C LEU A 8 16.05 -12.34 -7.68
N PHE A 9 15.52 -13.56 -7.62
CA PHE A 9 16.00 -14.58 -6.69
C PHE A 9 17.36 -15.15 -7.12
N CYS A 10 18.47 -14.49 -6.77
CA CYS A 10 19.80 -15.08 -6.88
C CYS A 10 20.18 -15.81 -5.59
N ARG A 11 20.74 -17.02 -5.73
CA ARG A 11 21.25 -17.79 -4.59
C ARG A 11 22.64 -17.29 -4.21
N ASN A 12 22.80 -16.77 -2.98
CA ASN A 12 24.08 -16.86 -2.26
C ASN A 12 23.81 -16.87 -0.76
N ALA A 13 24.17 -17.96 -0.10
CA ALA A 13 24.08 -18.14 1.35
C ALA A 13 25.45 -17.83 1.98
N ILE A 14 25.51 -16.83 2.85
CA ILE A 14 26.67 -16.61 3.75
C ILE A 14 26.17 -16.79 5.18
N ALA A 15 26.76 -17.74 5.89
CA ALA A 15 26.45 -18.06 7.28
C ALA A 15 26.89 -16.92 8.22
N LYS A 16 25.96 -16.29 8.96
CA LYS A 16 26.22 -15.32 10.03
C LYS A 16 25.70 -15.79 11.37
N ARG A 17 26.32 -15.31 12.45
CA ARG A 17 26.00 -15.59 13.87
C ARG A 17 24.51 -15.46 14.15
N LYS A 18 23.94 -16.49 14.79
CA LYS A 18 22.53 -16.67 15.10
C LYS A 18 22.09 -15.71 16.22
N ILE A 19 21.62 -14.52 15.88
CA ILE A 19 20.69 -13.79 16.75
C ILE A 19 19.42 -14.60 16.72
N ILE A 20 18.94 -15.12 17.85
CA ILE A 20 17.70 -15.91 17.91
C ILE A 20 16.53 -14.91 17.74
N MET A 21 16.12 -14.66 16.53
CA MET A 21 14.88 -13.95 16.19
C MET A 21 13.85 -14.97 15.73
N GLN A 22 12.58 -14.74 16.06
CA GLN A 22 11.50 -15.65 15.74
C GLN A 22 10.48 -15.01 14.79
N ILE A 23 10.29 -15.60 13.62
CA ILE A 23 9.19 -15.30 12.71
C ILE A 23 7.92 -15.98 13.22
N ILE A 24 6.83 -15.24 13.26
CA ILE A 24 5.51 -15.72 13.68
C ILE A 24 4.49 -15.28 12.63
N GLU A 25 3.73 -16.24 12.10
CA GLU A 25 2.61 -15.96 11.21
C GLU A 25 1.47 -15.25 11.96
N VAL A 26 0.83 -14.33 11.26
CA VAL A 26 -0.29 -13.55 11.80
C VAL A 26 -1.61 -14.27 11.50
N ASN A 27 -2.05 -15.11 12.41
CA ASN A 27 -3.25 -15.95 12.24
C ASN A 27 -4.28 -15.83 13.38
N ASN A 28 -4.02 -15.02 14.41
CA ASN A 28 -4.92 -14.81 15.55
C ASN A 28 -4.98 -13.33 15.97
N ALA A 29 -5.90 -13.00 16.88
CA ALA A 29 -6.14 -11.62 17.31
C ALA A 29 -4.90 -10.96 17.96
N ALA A 30 -4.10 -11.70 18.72
CA ALA A 30 -2.93 -11.18 19.39
C ALA A 30 -1.81 -10.84 18.38
N THR A 31 -1.57 -11.71 17.40
CA THR A 31 -0.58 -11.47 16.34
C THR A 31 -1.04 -10.37 15.37
N ARG A 32 -2.35 -10.27 15.05
CA ARG A 32 -2.92 -9.14 14.28
C ARG A 32 -2.68 -7.82 15.00
N LYS A 33 -3.00 -7.75 16.29
CA LYS A 33 -2.73 -6.55 17.10
C LYS A 33 -1.25 -6.19 17.07
N SER A 34 -0.37 -7.16 17.22
CA SER A 34 1.08 -6.97 17.20
C SER A 34 1.58 -6.45 15.84
N PHE A 35 1.00 -6.95 14.74
CA PHE A 35 1.29 -6.49 13.38
C PHE A 35 0.92 -5.02 13.20
N LEU A 36 -0.25 -4.59 13.64
CA LEU A 36 -0.71 -3.21 13.56
C LEU A 36 0.08 -2.28 14.48
N ASP A 37 0.36 -2.71 15.71
CA ASP A 37 0.99 -1.89 16.73
C ASP A 37 2.49 -1.62 16.48
N LEU A 38 3.17 -2.40 15.63
CA LEU A 38 4.59 -2.20 15.35
C LEU A 38 4.85 -0.83 14.72
N ALA A 39 4.08 -0.44 13.69
CA ALA A 39 4.21 0.86 13.06
C ALA A 39 4.05 2.01 14.07
N ARG A 40 3.03 1.92 14.95
CA ARG A 40 2.81 2.92 16.01
C ARG A 40 4.01 3.08 16.95
N LYS A 41 4.78 2.00 17.14
CA LYS A 41 5.99 2.04 17.98
C LYS A 41 7.18 2.64 17.25
N ILE A 42 7.34 2.30 15.95
CA ILE A 42 8.44 2.80 15.11
C ILE A 42 8.29 4.31 14.90
N TYR A 43 7.08 4.76 14.59
CA TYR A 43 6.80 6.17 14.26
C TYR A 43 6.32 7.01 15.44
N LYS A 44 6.44 6.52 16.68
CA LYS A 44 5.87 7.16 17.87
C LYS A 44 6.25 8.65 18.03
N HIS A 45 7.42 9.04 17.56
CA HIS A 45 7.96 10.40 17.70
C HIS A 45 8.06 11.13 16.35
N ASP A 46 7.49 10.59 15.29
CA ASP A 46 7.49 11.19 13.96
C ASP A 46 6.20 12.01 13.78
N PRO A 47 6.29 13.35 13.69
CA PRO A 47 5.12 14.22 13.59
C PRO A 47 4.43 14.12 12.21
N ASN A 48 5.14 13.65 11.20
CA ASN A 48 4.62 13.54 9.85
C ASN A 48 3.89 12.21 9.60
N TRP A 49 4.16 11.20 10.42
CA TRP A 49 3.49 9.92 10.25
C TRP A 49 2.03 9.97 10.67
N ILE A 50 1.15 9.54 9.77
CA ILE A 50 -0.29 9.39 10.03
C ILE A 50 -0.62 7.91 10.11
N CYS A 51 -1.17 7.49 11.24
CA CYS A 51 -1.50 6.08 11.45
C CYS A 51 -2.66 5.66 10.55
N PRO A 52 -2.45 4.73 9.60
CA PRO A 52 -3.53 4.20 8.78
C PRO A 52 -4.63 3.58 9.65
N LEU A 53 -5.87 3.60 9.17
CA LEU A 53 -6.98 2.95 9.88
C LEU A 53 -6.75 1.43 9.94
N ASN A 54 -6.88 0.86 11.12
CA ASN A 54 -6.75 -0.59 11.31
C ASN A 54 -7.67 -1.39 10.38
N ASN A 55 -8.88 -0.86 10.17
CA ASN A 55 -9.90 -1.51 9.38
C ASN A 55 -9.51 -1.58 7.89
N ASP A 56 -8.78 -0.59 7.39
CA ASP A 56 -8.31 -0.56 6.01
C ASP A 56 -7.18 -1.57 5.80
N ILE A 57 -6.20 -1.58 6.72
CA ILE A 57 -5.13 -2.58 6.69
C ILE A 57 -5.71 -4.00 6.79
N GLU A 58 -6.62 -4.25 7.74
CA GLU A 58 -7.24 -5.58 7.91
C GLU A 58 -8.10 -5.99 6.71
N SER A 59 -8.70 -5.02 5.98
CA SER A 59 -9.49 -5.32 4.79
C SER A 59 -8.67 -5.97 3.68
N VAL A 60 -7.40 -5.64 3.56
CA VAL A 60 -6.49 -6.25 2.58
C VAL A 60 -6.39 -7.77 2.78
N PHE A 61 -6.41 -8.21 4.04
CA PHE A 61 -6.23 -9.61 4.44
C PHE A 61 -7.56 -10.36 4.68
N ASP A 62 -8.72 -9.72 4.50
CA ASP A 62 -10.03 -10.35 4.65
C ASP A 62 -10.61 -10.75 3.29
N PRO A 63 -10.74 -12.08 2.99
CA PRO A 63 -11.29 -12.54 1.71
C PRO A 63 -12.73 -12.08 1.42
N ARG A 64 -13.48 -11.70 2.45
CA ARG A 64 -14.85 -11.19 2.29
C ARG A 64 -14.89 -9.73 1.86
N ARG A 65 -13.80 -8.99 2.02
CA ARG A 65 -13.69 -7.55 1.78
C ARG A 65 -12.78 -7.21 0.61
N ASN A 66 -11.87 -8.09 0.25
CA ASN A 66 -10.90 -7.88 -0.82
C ASN A 66 -11.09 -8.95 -1.90
N SER A 67 -11.62 -8.55 -3.05
CA SER A 67 -11.89 -9.42 -4.20
C SER A 67 -10.64 -10.06 -4.80
N ASN A 68 -9.45 -9.51 -4.57
CA ASN A 68 -8.19 -10.09 -5.02
C ASN A 68 -7.94 -11.50 -4.47
N HIS A 69 -8.56 -11.87 -3.34
CA HIS A 69 -8.50 -13.24 -2.82
C HIS A 69 -9.17 -14.29 -3.72
N GLN A 70 -10.05 -13.89 -4.65
CA GLN A 70 -10.64 -14.82 -5.62
C GLN A 70 -9.62 -15.38 -6.60
N HIS A 71 -8.53 -14.66 -6.84
CA HIS A 71 -7.48 -15.02 -7.78
C HIS A 71 -6.07 -14.73 -7.26
N GLY A 72 -5.93 -14.61 -5.94
CA GLY A 72 -4.66 -14.32 -5.29
C GLY A 72 -4.53 -14.97 -3.93
N LYS A 73 -3.33 -14.84 -3.38
CA LYS A 73 -2.99 -15.33 -2.04
C LYS A 73 -2.19 -14.27 -1.32
N CYS A 74 -2.40 -14.16 -0.02
CA CYS A 74 -1.54 -13.35 0.83
C CYS A 74 -1.27 -14.03 2.17
N ILE A 75 -0.18 -13.64 2.80
CA ILE A 75 0.22 -14.06 4.13
C ILE A 75 1.00 -12.92 4.78
N ARG A 76 1.03 -12.87 6.10
CA ARG A 76 1.77 -11.86 6.85
C ARG A 76 2.41 -12.41 8.11
N TRP A 77 3.53 -11.81 8.50
CA TRP A 77 4.31 -12.23 9.67
C TRP A 77 4.74 -11.05 10.52
N ILE A 78 5.04 -11.36 11.77
CA ILE A 78 5.79 -10.50 12.68
C ILE A 78 7.11 -11.17 13.06
N LEU A 79 8.10 -10.37 13.33
CA LEU A 79 9.41 -10.79 13.83
C LEU A 79 9.56 -10.38 15.29
N LYS A 80 9.88 -11.32 16.17
CA LYS A 80 10.20 -11.08 17.57
C LYS A 80 11.69 -11.28 17.82
N ASN A 81 12.25 -10.43 18.68
CA ASN A 81 13.59 -10.64 19.24
C ASN A 81 13.56 -11.61 20.43
N ASN A 82 14.73 -11.93 20.99
CA ASN A 82 14.89 -12.84 22.15
C ASN A 82 14.08 -12.43 23.38
N GLY A 83 13.84 -11.11 23.56
CA GLY A 83 13.01 -10.59 24.65
C GLY A 83 11.50 -10.61 24.35
N GLY A 84 11.07 -11.26 23.27
CA GLY A 84 9.67 -11.34 22.86
C GLY A 84 9.09 -10.03 22.28
N LYS A 85 9.91 -8.98 22.13
CA LYS A 85 9.49 -7.70 21.54
C LYS A 85 9.38 -7.84 20.02
N VAL A 86 8.26 -7.39 19.44
CA VAL A 86 8.09 -7.31 17.98
C VAL A 86 8.98 -6.18 17.45
N ILE A 87 9.84 -6.51 16.47
CA ILE A 87 10.86 -5.65 15.89
C ILE A 87 10.77 -5.57 14.35
N GLY A 88 9.97 -6.41 13.72
CA GLY A 88 9.75 -6.40 12.28
C GLY A 88 8.37 -6.97 11.93
N ARG A 89 7.88 -6.62 10.74
CA ARG A 89 6.70 -7.22 10.11
C ARG A 89 6.83 -7.14 8.59
N ILE A 90 6.16 -8.06 7.90
CA ILE A 90 6.04 -8.06 6.44
C ILE A 90 4.79 -8.82 6.03
N ALA A 91 4.29 -8.55 4.84
CA ALA A 91 3.31 -9.38 4.15
C ALA A 91 3.84 -9.79 2.77
N ALA A 92 3.36 -10.91 2.25
CA ALA A 92 3.64 -11.35 0.89
C ALA A 92 2.32 -11.59 0.14
N PHE A 93 2.34 -11.31 -1.17
CA PHE A 93 1.17 -11.31 -2.03
C PHE A 93 1.46 -11.99 -3.37
N ILE A 94 0.48 -12.73 -3.86
CA ILE A 94 0.47 -13.28 -5.22
C ILE A 94 -0.89 -12.97 -5.83
N ASN A 95 -0.91 -12.17 -6.89
CA ASN A 95 -2.07 -11.95 -7.73
C ASN A 95 -1.89 -12.78 -9.00
N ASN A 96 -2.63 -13.89 -9.14
CA ASN A 96 -2.46 -14.79 -10.27
C ASN A 96 -2.76 -14.16 -11.63
N LYS A 97 -3.57 -13.09 -11.67
CA LYS A 97 -3.84 -12.34 -12.91
C LYS A 97 -2.64 -11.52 -13.38
N LYS A 98 -1.73 -11.15 -12.45
CA LYS A 98 -0.56 -10.32 -12.73
C LYS A 98 0.75 -11.08 -12.64
N ALA A 99 0.85 -12.05 -11.73
CA ALA A 99 2.08 -12.77 -11.43
C ALA A 99 2.72 -13.47 -12.64
N TYR A 100 1.90 -13.83 -13.64
CA TYR A 100 2.32 -14.63 -14.79
C TYR A 100 2.14 -13.91 -16.14
N LEU A 101 2.04 -12.57 -16.14
CA LEU A 101 1.94 -11.77 -17.37
C LEU A 101 3.24 -11.79 -18.20
N SER A 102 4.36 -12.04 -17.56
CA SER A 102 5.68 -12.21 -18.21
C SER A 102 6.23 -13.62 -18.02
N ASN A 103 7.30 -13.93 -18.73
CA ASN A 103 8.04 -15.21 -18.56
C ASN A 103 8.71 -15.36 -17.19
N LEU A 104 8.80 -14.28 -16.41
CA LEU A 104 9.29 -14.26 -15.05
C LEU A 104 8.12 -14.08 -14.09
N PRO A 105 7.67 -15.14 -13.37
CA PRO A 105 6.63 -15.01 -12.37
C PRO A 105 7.03 -14.08 -11.23
N VAL A 106 6.25 -13.01 -11.01
CA VAL A 106 6.49 -11.97 -10.02
C VAL A 106 5.40 -12.00 -8.94
N GLY A 107 5.80 -11.97 -7.68
CA GLY A 107 4.92 -11.70 -6.55
C GLY A 107 5.37 -10.46 -5.81
N GLY A 108 4.69 -10.09 -4.74
CA GLY A 108 4.99 -8.86 -4.03
C GLY A 108 5.21 -9.04 -2.53
N CYS A 109 5.93 -8.10 -1.93
CA CYS A 109 5.96 -7.91 -0.49
C CYS A 109 5.51 -6.49 -0.13
N GLY A 110 4.85 -6.34 1.04
CA GLY A 110 4.39 -5.04 1.50
C GLY A 110 4.15 -5.01 3.00
N PHE A 111 3.60 -3.90 3.49
CA PHE A 111 3.44 -3.65 4.92
C PHE A 111 4.73 -3.90 5.73
N PHE A 112 5.88 -3.71 5.07
CA PHE A 112 7.18 -3.84 5.70
C PHE A 112 7.37 -2.76 6.75
N GLU A 113 7.69 -3.19 7.96
CA GLU A 113 8.17 -2.34 9.04
C GLU A 113 9.28 -3.06 9.79
N CYS A 114 10.36 -2.37 10.07
CA CYS A 114 11.48 -2.95 10.80
C CYS A 114 12.22 -1.87 11.60
N ILE A 115 12.79 -2.24 12.74
CA ILE A 115 13.77 -1.41 13.41
C ILE A 115 15.00 -1.23 12.50
N ASP A 116 15.82 -0.22 12.76
CA ASP A 116 17.07 -0.01 12.02
C ASP A 116 18.10 -1.12 12.33
N ASN A 117 17.86 -2.31 11.75
CA ASN A 117 18.70 -3.48 11.89
C ASN A 117 18.64 -4.34 10.63
N GLN A 118 19.76 -4.51 9.94
CA GLN A 118 19.81 -5.24 8.68
C GLN A 118 19.49 -6.73 8.85
N ASP A 119 20.01 -7.39 9.88
CA ASP A 119 19.76 -8.83 10.10
C ASP A 119 18.26 -9.11 10.34
N ALA A 120 17.55 -8.16 11.01
CA ALA A 120 16.10 -8.24 11.19
C ALA A 120 15.35 -8.01 9.87
N ALA A 121 15.77 -7.05 9.05
CA ALA A 121 15.20 -6.80 7.75
C ALA A 121 15.43 -7.98 6.79
N ASP A 122 16.65 -8.52 6.75
CA ASP A 122 16.98 -9.68 5.92
C ASP A 122 16.09 -10.87 6.27
N LEU A 123 15.88 -11.14 7.56
CA LEU A 123 15.06 -12.27 8.00
C LEU A 123 13.59 -12.15 7.59
N VAL A 124 12.99 -10.95 7.64
CA VAL A 124 11.60 -10.77 7.18
C VAL A 124 11.50 -10.82 5.67
N PHE A 125 12.48 -10.29 4.93
CA PHE A 125 12.53 -10.41 3.47
C PHE A 125 12.74 -11.87 3.03
N ASP A 126 13.66 -12.61 3.66
CA ASP A 126 13.88 -14.02 3.40
C ASP A 126 12.62 -14.86 3.63
N THR A 127 11.84 -14.50 4.67
CA THR A 127 10.56 -15.16 4.95
C THR A 127 9.55 -14.95 3.81
N ALA A 128 9.37 -13.70 3.37
CA ALA A 128 8.49 -13.39 2.24
C ALA A 128 8.96 -14.07 0.95
N LYS A 129 10.25 -13.97 0.64
CA LYS A 129 10.89 -14.58 -0.51
C LYS A 129 10.73 -16.11 -0.52
N ALA A 130 10.95 -16.77 0.62
CA ALA A 130 10.80 -18.21 0.74
C ALA A 130 9.37 -18.67 0.47
N TRP A 131 8.37 -17.95 1.02
CA TRP A 131 6.96 -18.25 0.76
C TRP A 131 6.60 -18.02 -0.72
N LEU A 132 7.05 -16.94 -1.32
CA LEU A 132 6.85 -16.66 -2.75
C LEU A 132 7.46 -17.77 -3.61
N ALA A 133 8.70 -18.18 -3.31
CA ALA A 133 9.40 -19.25 -4.04
C ALA A 133 8.69 -20.60 -3.91
N GLN A 134 8.16 -20.95 -2.74
CA GLN A 134 7.35 -22.16 -2.52
C GLN A 134 6.06 -22.17 -3.36
N ASN A 135 5.57 -21.00 -3.76
CA ASN A 135 4.40 -20.84 -4.63
C ASN A 135 4.77 -20.61 -6.11
N GLY A 136 6.00 -20.88 -6.53
CA GLY A 136 6.44 -20.84 -7.93
C GLY A 136 6.83 -19.44 -8.42
N ILE A 137 6.89 -18.45 -7.54
CA ILE A 137 7.32 -17.09 -7.86
C ILE A 137 8.86 -17.02 -7.92
N LYS A 138 9.39 -16.26 -8.86
CA LYS A 138 10.82 -16.14 -9.13
C LYS A 138 11.40 -14.76 -8.87
N ALA A 139 10.55 -13.75 -8.75
CA ALA A 139 10.94 -12.37 -8.42
C ALA A 139 9.98 -11.77 -7.41
N MET A 140 10.42 -10.76 -6.67
CA MET A 140 9.65 -10.11 -5.62
C MET A 140 9.71 -8.60 -5.80
N ASP A 141 8.54 -8.00 -6.05
CA ASP A 141 8.34 -6.55 -6.01
C ASP A 141 8.05 -6.07 -4.60
N GLY A 142 8.37 -4.82 -4.33
CA GLY A 142 8.02 -4.23 -3.02
C GLY A 142 8.54 -2.83 -2.79
N PRO A 143 7.88 -2.10 -1.89
CA PRO A 143 6.61 -2.42 -1.22
C PRO A 143 5.42 -2.36 -2.18
N ILE A 144 4.54 -3.37 -2.12
CA ILE A 144 3.34 -3.45 -2.97
C ILE A 144 2.24 -4.27 -2.28
N ASN A 145 0.99 -4.10 -2.72
CA ASN A 145 -0.18 -4.79 -2.19
C ASN A 145 -0.88 -5.56 -3.32
N PHE A 146 -0.94 -6.88 -3.28
CA PHE A 146 -1.49 -7.76 -4.33
C PHE A 146 -1.03 -7.44 -5.77
N GLY A 147 0.10 -6.73 -5.94
CA GLY A 147 0.56 -6.22 -7.24
C GLY A 147 -0.22 -4.98 -7.71
N GLU A 148 -0.91 -4.29 -6.82
CA GLU A 148 -1.66 -3.08 -7.09
C GLU A 148 -0.89 -1.83 -6.67
N ASN A 149 -0.96 -0.78 -7.50
CA ASN A 149 -0.37 0.54 -7.24
C ASN A 149 -1.44 1.55 -6.81
N ASP A 150 -2.48 1.10 -6.11
CA ASP A 150 -3.58 1.94 -5.63
C ASP A 150 -3.35 2.44 -4.20
N MET A 151 -3.00 1.53 -3.28
CA MET A 151 -2.75 1.84 -1.86
C MET A 151 -1.53 1.08 -1.34
N TRP A 152 -0.78 1.71 -0.42
CA TRP A 152 0.37 1.14 0.29
C TRP A 152 1.41 0.50 -0.63
N TRP A 153 1.81 1.21 -1.66
CA TRP A 153 2.85 0.81 -2.59
C TRP A 153 3.99 1.84 -2.66
N GLY A 154 5.13 1.41 -3.18
CA GLY A 154 6.33 2.23 -3.30
C GLY A 154 7.02 2.52 -1.97
N LEU A 155 8.32 2.65 -1.99
CA LEU A 155 9.15 3.04 -0.84
C LEU A 155 9.37 4.54 -0.87
N LEU A 156 8.93 5.25 0.17
CA LEU A 156 9.22 6.66 0.34
C LEU A 156 10.72 6.85 0.59
N VAL A 157 11.38 7.62 -0.27
CA VAL A 157 12.84 7.83 -0.23
C VAL A 157 13.25 9.29 -0.14
N GLU A 158 12.34 10.21 -0.49
CA GLU A 158 12.55 11.67 -0.41
C GLU A 158 11.24 12.39 -0.08
N GLY A 159 11.34 13.63 0.45
CA GLY A 159 10.19 14.45 0.75
C GLY A 159 9.33 13.88 1.89
N PHE A 160 9.92 13.52 3.03
CA PHE A 160 9.27 12.90 4.19
C PHE A 160 8.23 13.82 4.86
N ALA A 161 7.36 14.43 4.06
CA ALA A 161 6.17 15.13 4.51
C ALA A 161 5.05 14.13 4.88
N ALA A 162 4.01 14.61 5.54
CA ALA A 162 2.85 13.77 5.87
C ALA A 162 2.27 13.14 4.59
N PRO A 163 2.01 11.82 4.58
CA PRO A 163 1.57 11.12 3.39
C PRO A 163 0.11 11.43 3.07
N TYR A 164 -0.26 11.37 1.79
CA TYR A 164 -1.66 11.33 1.39
C TYR A 164 -2.31 10.02 1.80
N TYR A 165 -3.64 10.02 1.89
CA TYR A 165 -4.40 8.83 2.28
C TYR A 165 -4.08 7.63 1.36
N GLY A 166 -3.80 6.49 1.99
CA GLY A 166 -3.43 5.27 1.28
C GLY A 166 -1.98 5.19 0.80
N MET A 167 -1.19 6.27 0.94
CA MET A 167 0.21 6.24 0.57
C MET A 167 1.08 5.72 1.72
N ASN A 168 2.16 5.04 1.34
CA ASN A 168 3.16 4.61 2.31
C ASN A 168 3.93 5.80 2.87
N TYR A 169 4.24 5.72 4.15
CA TYR A 169 5.24 6.54 4.83
C TYR A 169 6.29 5.63 5.45
N HIS A 170 7.56 5.97 5.27
CA HIS A 170 8.66 5.11 5.69
C HIS A 170 9.73 5.88 6.47
N GLN A 171 10.47 5.15 7.31
CA GLN A 171 11.67 5.69 7.93
C GLN A 171 12.78 5.87 6.88
N PRO A 172 13.59 6.95 6.94
CA PRO A 172 14.65 7.19 5.96
C PRO A 172 15.65 6.04 5.79
N TYR A 173 15.89 5.27 6.85
CA TYR A 173 16.82 4.13 6.80
C TYR A 173 16.27 2.91 6.02
N TYR A 174 14.97 2.86 5.65
CA TYR A 174 14.40 1.73 4.91
C TYR A 174 15.01 1.60 3.52
N LYS A 175 15.29 2.72 2.83
CA LYS A 175 16.01 2.69 1.54
C LYS A 175 17.26 1.81 1.65
N ARG A 176 18.10 2.07 2.66
CA ARG A 176 19.32 1.30 2.89
C ARG A 176 19.04 -0.18 3.18
N LEU A 177 17.99 -0.52 3.95
CA LEU A 177 17.65 -1.91 4.26
C LEU A 177 17.24 -2.68 2.99
N PHE A 178 16.45 -2.05 2.11
CA PHE A 178 16.04 -2.64 0.83
C PHE A 178 17.22 -2.83 -0.10
N GLU A 179 18.02 -1.79 -0.34
CA GLU A 179 19.17 -1.82 -1.23
C GLU A 179 20.22 -2.85 -0.77
N ARG A 180 20.52 -2.92 0.53
CA ARG A 180 21.47 -3.91 1.07
C ARG A 180 20.97 -5.33 1.01
N TYR A 181 19.65 -5.56 1.04
CA TYR A 181 19.07 -6.87 0.82
C TYR A 181 19.16 -7.29 -0.66
N GLY A 182 19.27 -6.33 -1.59
CA GLY A 182 19.43 -6.57 -3.02
C GLY A 182 18.23 -6.15 -3.88
N PHE A 183 17.32 -5.35 -3.32
CA PHE A 183 16.32 -4.68 -4.15
C PHE A 183 16.96 -3.56 -4.98
N THR A 184 16.48 -3.41 -6.21
CA THR A 184 16.85 -2.30 -7.10
C THR A 184 15.61 -1.49 -7.46
N PRO A 185 15.72 -0.14 -7.58
CA PRO A 185 14.61 0.67 -8.03
C PRO A 185 14.11 0.23 -9.41
N LEU A 186 12.80 0.11 -9.57
CA LEU A 186 12.18 -0.19 -10.85
C LEU A 186 11.90 1.09 -11.64
N TYR A 187 11.29 2.07 -10.98
CA TYR A 187 11.07 3.43 -11.50
C TYR A 187 10.89 4.42 -10.34
N GLU A 188 10.93 5.71 -10.64
CA GLU A 188 10.70 6.78 -9.68
C GLU A 188 9.31 7.36 -9.88
N GLN A 189 8.60 7.62 -8.78
CA GLN A 189 7.34 8.34 -8.81
C GLN A 189 7.40 9.58 -7.94
N ILE A 190 6.97 10.70 -8.50
CA ILE A 190 6.85 11.98 -7.81
C ILE A 190 5.38 12.23 -7.51
N SER A 191 5.07 12.52 -6.23
CA SER A 191 3.75 13.00 -5.83
C SER A 191 3.79 14.51 -5.67
N ASN A 192 2.86 15.20 -6.32
CA ASN A 192 2.73 16.65 -6.25
C ASN A 192 1.40 17.01 -5.60
N ALA A 193 1.39 18.11 -4.82
CA ALA A 193 0.18 18.70 -4.24
C ALA A 193 -0.09 20.07 -4.86
N ILE A 194 -1.36 20.37 -5.14
CA ILE A 194 -1.82 21.67 -5.63
C ILE A 194 -3.05 22.08 -4.80
N GLU A 195 -3.08 23.33 -4.33
CA GLU A 195 -4.29 23.93 -3.77
C GLU A 195 -5.15 24.51 -4.90
N ILE A 196 -6.43 24.12 -4.97
CA ILE A 196 -7.36 24.60 -6.01
C ILE A 196 -8.65 25.14 -5.39
N TYR A 197 -9.09 26.29 -5.88
CA TYR A 197 -10.31 26.95 -5.46
C TYR A 197 -11.27 27.09 -6.66
N LYS A 198 -12.36 26.30 -6.75
CA LYS A 198 -13.69 26.62 -7.36
C LYS A 198 -14.64 25.40 -7.59
N PRO A 199 -15.99 25.64 -7.75
CA PRO A 199 -17.05 24.65 -7.54
C PRO A 199 -17.53 23.88 -8.80
N PHE A 200 -18.16 22.71 -8.57
CA PHE A 200 -18.49 21.73 -9.60
C PHE A 200 -19.77 20.88 -9.35
N THR A 201 -20.37 20.35 -10.41
CA THR A 201 -21.32 19.21 -10.45
C THR A 201 -21.27 18.43 -11.76
N ARG A 202 -21.39 17.09 -11.69
CA ARG A 202 -21.73 16.05 -12.70
C ARG A 202 -20.64 15.04 -13.14
N PHE A 203 -20.92 13.77 -13.25
CA PHE A 203 -21.07 12.68 -14.23
C PHE A 203 -20.12 11.49 -14.05
N ALA A 204 -20.67 10.34 -13.56
CA ALA A 204 -19.95 9.06 -13.50
C ALA A 204 -19.70 8.44 -14.90
N GLY A 205 -20.57 8.73 -15.87
CA GLY A 205 -20.41 8.25 -17.26
C GLY A 205 -19.23 8.90 -17.96
N ASP A 206 -19.16 10.22 -17.91
CA ASP A 206 -18.07 11.00 -18.53
C ASP A 206 -16.72 10.67 -17.90
N PHE A 207 -16.69 10.43 -16.57
CA PHE A 207 -15.50 9.94 -15.88
C PHE A 207 -14.99 8.63 -16.46
N LYS A 208 -15.89 7.64 -16.64
CA LYS A 208 -15.55 6.33 -17.20
C LYS A 208 -14.97 6.45 -18.59
N GLU A 209 -15.60 7.25 -19.44
CA GLU A 209 -15.21 7.43 -20.83
C GLU A 209 -13.82 8.04 -20.91
N ILE A 210 -13.59 9.18 -20.24
CA ILE A 210 -12.30 9.86 -20.21
C ILE A 210 -11.22 8.95 -19.60
N TYR A 211 -11.52 8.29 -18.48
CA TYR A 211 -10.56 7.42 -17.78
C TYR A 211 -10.12 6.26 -18.67
N ASN A 212 -11.10 5.55 -19.27
CA ASN A 212 -10.81 4.41 -20.12
C ASN A 212 -10.07 4.82 -21.40
N ASP A 213 -10.42 5.95 -21.99
CA ASP A 213 -9.73 6.46 -23.19
C ASP A 213 -8.28 6.91 -22.88
N ALA A 214 -8.07 7.60 -21.76
CA ALA A 214 -6.75 8.09 -21.37
C ALA A 214 -5.76 6.97 -21.04
N TRP A 215 -6.24 5.83 -20.57
CA TRP A 215 -5.39 4.73 -20.11
C TRP A 215 -5.34 3.52 -21.04
N LYS A 216 -6.12 3.52 -22.14
CA LYS A 216 -6.28 2.36 -23.05
C LYS A 216 -4.96 1.81 -23.61
N ASP A 217 -3.97 2.67 -23.81
CA ASP A 217 -2.69 2.33 -24.42
C ASP A 217 -1.61 1.92 -23.38
N PHE A 218 -1.96 1.95 -22.08
CA PHE A 218 -1.02 1.51 -21.03
C PHE A 218 -0.99 -0.02 -20.94
N GLU A 219 0.22 -0.55 -20.82
CA GLU A 219 0.45 -1.98 -20.63
C GLU A 219 -0.29 -2.49 -19.38
N ASN A 220 -1.04 -3.58 -19.54
CA ASN A 220 -1.84 -4.21 -18.50
C ASN A 220 -3.04 -3.37 -17.98
N PHE A 221 -3.46 -2.35 -18.71
CA PHE A 221 -4.66 -1.61 -18.36
C PHE A 221 -5.92 -2.49 -18.47
N SER A 222 -6.80 -2.38 -17.49
CA SER A 222 -8.14 -2.98 -17.51
C SER A 222 -9.19 -1.88 -17.42
N PRO A 223 -10.10 -1.76 -18.38
CA PRO A 223 -11.12 -0.71 -18.36
C PRO A 223 -11.97 -0.77 -17.09
N ILE A 224 -12.23 0.42 -16.53
CA ILE A 224 -13.11 0.54 -15.37
C ILE A 224 -14.57 0.30 -15.82
N THR A 225 -15.30 -0.49 -15.03
CA THR A 225 -16.71 -0.84 -15.32
C THR A 225 -17.67 0.10 -14.60
N ASP A 226 -18.94 0.17 -15.06
CA ASP A 226 -19.99 0.96 -14.41
C ASP A 226 -20.20 0.54 -12.95
N THR A 227 -20.09 -0.75 -12.66
CA THR A 227 -20.20 -1.27 -11.29
C THR A 227 -19.04 -0.78 -10.42
N ALA A 228 -17.80 -0.88 -10.91
CA ALA A 228 -16.64 -0.45 -10.18
C ALA A 228 -16.65 1.06 -9.91
N ILE A 229 -17.09 1.88 -10.88
CA ILE A 229 -17.27 3.32 -10.69
C ILE A 229 -18.30 3.62 -9.61
N ARG A 230 -19.49 3.03 -9.72
CA ARG A 230 -20.56 3.25 -8.72
C ARG A 230 -20.10 2.89 -7.32
N GLU A 231 -19.46 1.74 -7.14
CA GLU A 231 -18.91 1.33 -5.85
C GLU A 231 -17.86 2.31 -5.32
N THR A 232 -16.99 2.82 -6.21
CA THR A 232 -15.96 3.81 -5.85
C THR A 232 -16.60 5.12 -5.41
N PHE A 233 -17.54 5.65 -6.19
CA PHE A 233 -18.23 6.89 -5.84
C PHE A 233 -19.06 6.77 -4.57
N GLU A 234 -19.76 5.65 -4.34
CA GLU A 234 -20.49 5.43 -3.09
C GLU A 234 -19.56 5.38 -1.86
N LYS A 235 -18.39 4.76 -1.99
CA LYS A 235 -17.38 4.75 -0.92
C LYS A 235 -16.79 6.15 -0.66
N MET A 236 -16.63 6.94 -1.70
CA MET A 236 -16.04 8.28 -1.63
C MET A 236 -17.05 9.37 -1.29
N LYS A 237 -18.34 9.10 -1.35
CA LYS A 237 -19.44 10.08 -1.13
C LYS A 237 -19.32 10.90 0.14
N ILE A 238 -18.73 10.32 1.20
CA ILE A 238 -18.56 11.00 2.50
C ILE A 238 -17.44 12.07 2.44
N ILE A 239 -16.49 11.90 1.54
CA ILE A 239 -15.30 12.76 1.41
C ILE A 239 -15.28 13.56 0.10
N MET A 240 -16.13 13.21 -0.85
CA MET A 240 -16.22 13.94 -2.12
C MET A 240 -16.96 15.27 -1.92
N ASP A 241 -16.33 16.35 -2.35
CA ASP A 241 -16.98 17.62 -2.60
C ASP A 241 -17.16 17.76 -4.11
N GLU A 242 -18.42 17.84 -4.57
CA GLU A 242 -18.73 18.02 -6.00
C GLU A 242 -18.05 19.28 -6.59
N LYS A 243 -17.70 20.24 -5.76
CA LYS A 243 -16.98 21.46 -6.15
C LYS A 243 -15.51 21.21 -6.53
N LEU A 244 -14.99 20.02 -6.31
CA LEU A 244 -13.60 19.64 -6.55
C LEU A 244 -13.45 18.68 -7.75
N ILE A 245 -14.51 18.52 -8.56
CA ILE A 245 -14.51 17.66 -9.75
C ILE A 245 -14.87 18.48 -10.98
N TRP A 246 -14.06 18.46 -12.02
CA TRP A 246 -14.19 19.27 -13.22
C TRP A 246 -14.11 18.42 -14.48
N PHE A 247 -14.96 18.73 -15.46
CA PHE A 247 -14.90 18.12 -16.79
C PHE A 247 -14.77 19.20 -17.85
N ALA A 248 -13.94 18.95 -18.86
CA ALA A 248 -13.86 19.73 -20.06
C ALA A 248 -14.50 18.98 -21.22
N TYR A 249 -15.25 19.71 -22.03
CA TYR A 249 -15.94 19.17 -23.22
C TYR A 249 -15.44 19.87 -24.48
N VAL A 250 -15.27 19.10 -25.54
CA VAL A 250 -14.96 19.60 -26.87
C VAL A 250 -16.10 19.16 -27.80
N ASN A 251 -16.77 20.11 -28.43
CA ASN A 251 -17.95 19.84 -29.27
C ASN A 251 -19.08 19.05 -28.60
N GLY A 252 -19.20 19.18 -27.26
CA GLY A 252 -20.21 18.47 -26.49
C GLY A 252 -19.80 17.09 -25.98
N GLU A 253 -18.64 16.57 -26.40
CA GLU A 253 -18.08 15.30 -25.95
C GLU A 253 -17.11 15.49 -24.79
N PRO A 254 -17.09 14.59 -23.79
CA PRO A 254 -16.18 14.68 -22.65
C PRO A 254 -14.73 14.45 -23.11
N ALA A 255 -13.85 15.42 -22.87
CA ALA A 255 -12.50 15.41 -23.41
C ALA A 255 -11.42 15.32 -22.30
N SER A 256 -11.69 15.84 -21.12
CA SER A 256 -10.74 15.81 -19.99
C SER A 256 -11.46 15.98 -18.66
N MET A 257 -10.81 15.55 -17.58
CA MET A 257 -11.33 15.74 -16.23
C MET A 257 -10.22 16.01 -15.21
N ILE A 258 -10.59 16.72 -14.14
CA ILE A 258 -9.81 16.85 -12.93
C ILE A 258 -10.70 16.41 -11.78
N VAL A 259 -10.29 15.38 -11.04
CA VAL A 259 -10.97 14.90 -9.83
C VAL A 259 -10.05 15.10 -8.65
N ILE A 260 -10.47 15.96 -7.72
CA ILE A 260 -9.74 16.24 -6.50
C ILE A 260 -10.54 15.72 -5.33
N VAL A 261 -9.88 15.02 -4.44
CA VAL A 261 -10.48 14.56 -3.19
C VAL A 261 -9.75 15.20 -2.02
N PRO A 262 -10.46 15.62 -0.97
CA PRO A 262 -9.83 16.10 0.25
C PRO A 262 -8.88 15.04 0.82
N ASP A 263 -7.76 15.46 1.38
CA ASP A 263 -6.87 14.53 2.07
C ASP A 263 -7.52 14.03 3.37
N THR A 264 -8.07 12.82 3.30
CA THR A 264 -8.71 12.18 4.45
C THR A 264 -7.76 11.92 5.61
N ASN A 265 -6.44 12.01 5.41
CA ASN A 265 -5.48 11.94 6.51
C ASN A 265 -5.63 13.10 7.50
N GLU A 266 -6.04 14.28 7.06
CA GLU A 266 -6.35 15.39 7.97
C GLU A 266 -7.47 15.00 8.94
N LEU A 267 -8.48 14.29 8.47
CA LEU A 267 -9.62 13.84 9.27
C LEU A 267 -9.24 12.68 10.21
N ILE A 268 -8.35 11.79 9.79
CA ILE A 268 -7.99 10.59 10.57
C ILE A 268 -6.74 10.78 11.44
N ARG A 269 -6.00 11.86 11.28
CA ARG A 269 -4.74 12.15 12.00
C ARG A 269 -4.84 11.91 13.51
N ASN A 270 -5.94 12.30 14.11
CA ASN A 270 -6.18 12.22 15.56
C ASN A 270 -6.88 10.93 16.01
N LEU A 271 -7.14 9.96 15.10
CA LEU A 271 -7.85 8.72 15.42
C LEU A 271 -6.94 7.58 15.87
N ASN A 272 -5.63 7.71 15.69
CA ASN A 272 -4.62 6.69 15.99
C ASN A 272 -5.02 5.29 15.46
N GLY A 273 -5.54 5.26 14.23
CA GLY A 273 -5.95 4.05 13.53
C GLY A 273 -7.24 3.38 14.04
N LYS A 274 -8.02 4.04 14.90
CA LYS A 274 -9.26 3.47 15.47
C LYS A 274 -10.48 4.26 15.03
N LEU A 275 -11.31 3.66 14.18
CA LEU A 275 -12.61 4.22 13.77
C LEU A 275 -13.76 3.54 14.55
N ASN A 276 -13.74 3.65 15.89
CA ASN A 276 -14.85 3.24 16.76
C ASN A 276 -15.94 4.32 16.77
N ALA A 277 -17.02 4.14 17.56
CA ALA A 277 -18.14 5.07 17.62
C ALA A 277 -17.68 6.52 17.93
N TRP A 278 -16.71 6.68 18.84
CA TRP A 278 -16.13 7.98 19.18
C TRP A 278 -15.26 8.54 18.05
N GLY A 279 -14.49 7.68 17.38
CA GLY A 279 -13.71 8.04 16.20
C GLY A 279 -14.60 8.46 15.03
N LYS A 280 -15.75 7.80 14.81
CA LYS A 280 -16.73 8.21 13.79
C LYS A 280 -17.33 9.59 14.11
N LEU A 281 -17.64 9.85 15.36
CA LEU A 281 -18.15 11.18 15.76
C LEU A 281 -17.09 12.26 15.50
N LYS A 282 -15.84 12.03 15.87
CA LYS A 282 -14.74 12.97 15.55
C LYS A 282 -14.54 13.18 14.06
N PHE A 283 -14.67 12.13 13.26
CA PHE A 283 -14.55 12.20 11.80
C PHE A 283 -15.66 13.06 11.16
N LEU A 284 -16.86 13.08 11.74
CA LEU A 284 -17.99 13.85 11.23
C LEU A 284 -18.01 15.32 11.71
N VAL A 285 -17.22 15.66 12.73
CA VAL A 285 -17.21 17.02 13.35
C VAL A 285 -15.96 17.82 12.92
N ASN A 286 -14.93 17.16 12.37
CA ASN A 286 -13.78 17.83 11.76
C ASN A 286 -14.02 18.09 10.29
#